data_e1e4035bd0d8a28112b72d2765a6f2d8
#
_entry.id   e1e4035bd0d8a28112b72d2765a6f2d8
#
_cell.length_a   1.000
_cell.length_b   1.000
_cell.length_c   1.000
_cell.angle_alpha   90.00
_cell.angle_beta   90.00
_cell.angle_gamma   90.00
#
_symmetry.space_group_name_H-M   'P 1'
#
loop_
_entity.id
_entity.type
_entity.pdbx_description
1 polymer ?
#
loop_
_entity_poly.entity_id
_entity_poly.type
_entity_poly.pdbx_seq_one_letter_code
_entity_poly.pdbx_strand_id
1 'polypeptide(L)'
;CDHYSKTMHWAATDQDPARYGIRGRSEYWLHRPSPTLQHRERAFLLSIAEKRENQMKSDHRTTSPAVDGPRAAATDGEAKAIKSLLVRDIKDFDQSVPAVVRHDDGTIRPTYIGVWGQDRLIGAALIQPALCVAETLIYRTGTSGVHATQIREAFAEHAAIIEGISIVRKHRREGFGSQIKAFCDSWAADHGAELILSIPTNEGARLLNEKAGYTVVPPDGYLTIKVFDAQGQPLHIPYADQRTQDRGTSMWAYKLVGQRTQHFKIGVLTAS
;
A
#
# COMPACT_ATOMS: atom_id res chain seq x y z
N CYS A 1 33.26 4.06 -27.72
CA CYS A 1 33.72 2.72 -28.07
C CYS A 1 33.17 1.73 -27.06
N ASP A 2 32.48 0.73 -27.61
CA ASP A 2 32.26 -0.63 -27.18
C ASP A 2 31.20 -0.99 -26.11
N HIS A 3 30.15 -1.53 -26.69
CA HIS A 3 29.43 -2.77 -26.34
C HIS A 3 29.02 -3.04 -24.91
N TYR A 4 27.70 -2.82 -24.62
CA TYR A 4 26.92 -3.74 -23.84
C TYR A 4 25.47 -3.85 -24.37
N SER A 5 25.31 -4.73 -25.38
CA SER A 5 24.00 -5.28 -25.74
C SER A 5 23.82 -6.56 -24.89
N LYS A 6 23.06 -6.51 -23.82
CA LYS A 6 22.53 -7.70 -23.13
C LYS A 6 21.05 -7.82 -23.43
N THR A 7 20.74 -8.84 -24.19
CA THR A 7 19.40 -9.32 -24.52
C THR A 7 18.64 -9.68 -23.25
N MET A 8 17.58 -8.98 -22.94
CA MET A 8 16.69 -9.31 -21.82
C MET A 8 15.72 -10.41 -22.25
N HIS A 9 15.80 -11.58 -21.64
CA HIS A 9 14.78 -12.62 -21.73
C HIS A 9 13.69 -12.36 -20.68
N TRP A 10 12.46 -12.25 -21.14
CA TRP A 10 11.26 -12.23 -20.29
C TRP A 10 10.81 -13.67 -20.06
N ALA A 11 10.87 -14.13 -18.82
CA ALA A 11 10.24 -15.38 -18.41
C ALA A 11 8.84 -15.08 -17.87
N ALA A 12 7.81 -15.44 -18.63
CA ALA A 12 6.46 -15.58 -18.13
C ALA A 12 6.39 -16.92 -17.39
N THR A 13 6.15 -16.90 -16.09
CA THR A 13 5.87 -18.12 -15.32
C THR A 13 4.36 -18.37 -15.31
N ASP A 14 3.91 -19.22 -16.25
CA ASP A 14 2.69 -20.01 -16.10
C ASP A 14 2.95 -21.09 -15.02
N GLN A 15 2.25 -21.04 -13.91
CA GLN A 15 2.16 -22.13 -12.96
C GLN A 15 0.75 -22.72 -12.96
N ASP A 16 0.63 -23.90 -13.55
CA ASP A 16 -0.55 -24.75 -13.53
C ASP A 16 -0.59 -25.53 -12.19
N PRO A 17 -1.68 -25.47 -11.37
CA PRO A 17 -1.79 -26.18 -10.12
C PRO A 17 -2.55 -27.50 -10.27
N ALA A 18 -2.00 -28.45 -10.97
CA ALA A 18 -2.57 -29.80 -11.05
C ALA A 18 -1.50 -30.88 -10.95
N ARG A 19 -1.05 -31.17 -9.73
CA ARG A 19 -0.44 -32.49 -9.38
C ARG A 19 -0.15 -32.57 -7.87
N TYR A 20 -1.05 -33.22 -7.12
CA TYR A 20 -0.69 -34.10 -6.03
C TYR A 20 -1.93 -34.86 -5.59
N GLY A 21 -2.07 -36.07 -6.14
CA GLY A 21 -3.02 -37.08 -5.65
C GLY A 21 -2.43 -37.81 -4.47
N ILE A 22 -3.15 -37.85 -3.36
CA ILE A 22 -2.88 -38.80 -2.28
C ILE A 22 -4.14 -39.61 -2.05
N ARG A 23 -4.05 -40.91 -2.38
CA ARG A 23 -4.98 -41.97 -1.92
C ARG A 23 -4.48 -42.45 -0.56
N GLY A 24 -5.34 -42.49 0.43
CA GLY A 24 -5.07 -43.11 1.72
C GLY A 24 -6.34 -43.71 2.31
N ARG A 25 -6.29 -45.02 2.53
CA ARG A 25 -7.38 -45.91 2.95
C ARG A 25 -7.90 -45.60 4.36
N SER A 26 -9.19 -45.75 4.52
CA SER A 26 -9.96 -45.82 5.75
C SER A 26 -9.72 -47.17 6.43
N GLU A 27 -9.38 -47.21 7.71
CA GLU A 27 -9.62 -48.34 8.61
C GLU A 27 -10.19 -47.85 9.93
N TYR A 28 -11.44 -48.23 10.19
CA TYR A 28 -12.16 -47.95 11.44
C TYR A 28 -11.68 -48.97 12.51
N TRP A 29 -11.18 -48.42 13.66
CA TRP A 29 -11.09 -49.15 14.91
C TRP A 29 -11.92 -48.46 15.98
N LEU A 30 -13.02 -49.14 16.36
CA LEU A 30 -13.85 -48.79 17.49
C LEU A 30 -13.15 -49.21 18.80
N HIS A 31 -12.54 -48.27 19.52
CA HIS A 31 -12.13 -48.51 20.91
C HIS A 31 -13.03 -47.74 21.84
N ARG A 32 -13.66 -48.47 22.83
CA ARG A 32 -14.39 -47.85 23.96
C ARG A 32 -13.41 -47.06 24.83
N PRO A 33 -13.69 -45.79 25.18
CA PRO A 33 -12.78 -45.04 26.02
C PRO A 33 -12.81 -45.54 27.47
N SER A 34 -11.65 -45.56 28.12
CA SER A 34 -11.49 -45.96 29.52
C SER A 34 -12.05 -44.85 30.46
N PRO A 35 -12.48 -45.19 31.72
CA PRO A 35 -13.06 -44.21 32.66
C PRO A 35 -12.17 -43.05 33.02
N THR A 36 -10.85 -43.16 32.85
CA THR A 36 -9.87 -42.08 33.07
C THR A 36 -9.89 -41.00 32.00
N LEU A 37 -10.35 -41.33 30.77
CA LEU A 37 -10.49 -40.33 29.71
C LEU A 37 -11.65 -39.39 29.94
N GLN A 38 -12.77 -39.89 30.49
CA GLN A 38 -13.95 -39.04 30.77
C GLN A 38 -13.68 -37.96 31.84
N HIS A 39 -12.83 -38.23 32.83
CA HIS A 39 -12.43 -37.23 33.83
C HIS A 39 -11.52 -36.15 33.23
N ARG A 40 -10.65 -36.48 32.30
CA ARG A 40 -9.79 -35.51 31.61
C ARG A 40 -10.57 -34.64 30.61
N GLU A 41 -11.51 -35.19 29.88
CA GLU A 41 -12.38 -34.41 28.98
C GLU A 41 -13.28 -33.46 29.76
N ARG A 42 -13.82 -33.89 30.90
CA ARG A 42 -14.65 -32.99 31.77
C ARG A 42 -13.85 -31.82 32.35
N ALA A 43 -12.60 -32.07 32.77
CA ALA A 43 -11.68 -31.02 33.22
C ALA A 43 -11.26 -30.05 32.10
N PHE A 44 -11.08 -30.57 30.90
CA PHE A 44 -10.77 -29.75 29.74
C PHE A 44 -11.96 -28.87 29.31
N LEU A 45 -13.17 -29.41 29.29
CA LEU A 45 -14.39 -28.67 28.98
C LEU A 45 -14.69 -27.58 30.01
N LEU A 46 -14.47 -27.84 31.32
CA LEU A 46 -14.59 -26.85 32.37
C LEU A 46 -13.55 -25.73 32.22
N SER A 47 -12.31 -26.06 31.87
CA SER A 47 -11.25 -25.05 31.56
C SER A 47 -11.59 -24.15 30.37
N ILE A 48 -12.24 -24.72 29.33
CA ILE A 48 -12.72 -23.93 28.18
C ILE A 48 -13.90 -23.04 28.58
N ALA A 49 -14.81 -23.52 29.40
CA ALA A 49 -15.95 -22.74 29.89
C ALA A 49 -15.49 -21.58 30.75
N GLU A 50 -14.56 -21.78 31.69
CA GLU A 50 -13.96 -20.73 32.53
C GLU A 50 -13.17 -19.70 31.68
N LYS A 51 -12.45 -20.15 30.68
CA LYS A 51 -11.76 -19.23 29.74
C LYS A 51 -12.76 -18.38 28.93
N ARG A 52 -13.87 -18.97 28.47
CA ARG A 52 -14.92 -18.22 27.78
C ARG A 52 -15.65 -17.23 28.70
N GLU A 53 -15.91 -17.59 29.95
CA GLU A 53 -16.54 -16.70 30.90
C GLU A 53 -15.62 -15.55 31.32
N ASN A 54 -14.32 -15.80 31.47
CA ASN A 54 -13.31 -14.76 31.68
C ASN A 54 -13.11 -13.88 30.48
N GLN A 55 -13.24 -14.43 29.26
CA GLN A 55 -13.21 -13.67 28.01
C GLN A 55 -14.44 -12.76 27.87
N MET A 56 -15.64 -13.28 28.19
CA MET A 56 -16.87 -12.46 28.21
C MET A 56 -16.84 -11.38 29.29
N LYS A 57 -16.23 -11.63 30.46
CA LYS A 57 -16.02 -10.60 31.51
C LYS A 57 -14.96 -9.57 31.14
N SER A 58 -14.02 -9.92 30.26
CA SER A 58 -13.03 -8.99 29.71
C SER A 58 -13.61 -8.09 28.62
N ASP A 59 -14.61 -8.55 27.88
CA ASP A 59 -15.29 -7.77 26.84
C ASP A 59 -16.22 -6.67 27.37
N HIS A 60 -16.52 -6.67 28.69
CA HIS A 60 -17.21 -5.56 29.37
C HIS A 60 -16.25 -4.42 29.80
N ARG A 61 -14.96 -4.48 29.46
CA ARG A 61 -14.06 -3.36 29.72
C ARG A 61 -14.07 -2.39 28.53
N THR A 62 -14.67 -1.26 28.82
CA THR A 62 -14.54 0.00 28.11
C THR A 62 -15.05 -0.06 26.66
N THR A 63 -16.22 0.46 26.43
CA THR A 63 -16.55 1.09 25.16
C THR A 63 -15.42 2.06 24.83
N SER A 64 -14.41 1.59 24.09
CA SER A 64 -13.47 2.50 23.45
C SER A 64 -14.32 3.52 22.71
N PRO A 65 -14.07 4.82 22.91
CA PRO A 65 -14.82 5.84 22.20
C PRO A 65 -14.81 5.49 20.73
N ALA A 66 -15.98 5.58 20.09
CA ALA A 66 -16.14 5.26 18.68
C ALA A 66 -15.09 6.02 17.88
N VAL A 67 -14.25 5.29 17.17
CA VAL A 67 -13.27 5.85 16.23
C VAL A 67 -13.88 5.72 14.85
N ASP A 68 -14.04 6.84 14.18
CA ASP A 68 -14.48 6.86 12.79
C ASP A 68 -13.39 6.25 11.91
N GLY A 69 -13.80 5.46 10.92
CA GLY A 69 -12.88 4.91 9.93
C GLY A 69 -12.18 6.02 9.14
N PRO A 70 -11.16 5.68 8.33
CA PRO A 70 -10.51 6.63 7.47
C PRO A 70 -11.50 7.27 6.49
N ARG A 71 -11.42 8.56 6.32
CA ARG A 71 -12.20 9.32 5.34
C ARG A 71 -11.42 10.50 4.79
N ALA A 72 -11.82 10.98 3.61
CA ALA A 72 -11.32 12.24 3.10
C ALA A 72 -11.76 13.42 4.00
N ALA A 73 -10.95 14.46 4.07
CA ALA A 73 -11.31 15.68 4.77
C ALA A 73 -12.57 16.29 4.18
N ALA A 74 -13.55 16.61 5.02
CA ALA A 74 -14.81 17.22 4.61
C ALA A 74 -14.74 18.76 4.58
N THR A 75 -13.77 19.35 5.27
CA THR A 75 -13.58 20.81 5.35
C THR A 75 -12.11 21.17 5.23
N ASP A 76 -11.83 22.42 4.81
CA ASP A 76 -10.46 22.95 4.78
C ASP A 76 -9.81 22.96 6.17
N GLY A 77 -10.61 23.09 7.23
CA GLY A 77 -10.14 22.98 8.61
C GLY A 77 -9.57 21.59 8.92
N GLU A 78 -10.27 20.54 8.51
CA GLU A 78 -9.79 19.18 8.63
C GLU A 78 -8.55 18.92 7.76
N ALA A 79 -8.55 19.39 6.51
CA ALA A 79 -7.39 19.27 5.61
C ALA A 79 -6.15 19.94 6.21
N LYS A 80 -6.30 21.13 6.83
CA LYS A 80 -5.22 21.83 7.54
C LYS A 80 -4.72 21.06 8.76
N ALA A 81 -5.63 20.46 9.55
CA ALA A 81 -5.26 19.65 10.71
C ALA A 81 -4.48 18.39 10.28
N ILE A 82 -4.92 17.70 9.22
CA ILE A 82 -4.24 16.56 8.63
C ILE A 82 -2.85 16.95 8.13
N LYS A 83 -2.75 18.02 7.33
CA LYS A 83 -1.46 18.53 6.84
C LYS A 83 -0.51 18.87 7.98
N SER A 84 -1.00 19.52 9.05
CA SER A 84 -0.18 19.87 10.21
C SER A 84 0.41 18.63 10.90
N LEU A 85 -0.36 17.53 10.99
CA LEU A 85 0.13 16.28 11.54
C LEU A 85 1.22 15.66 10.65
N LEU A 86 1.03 15.67 9.32
CA LEU A 86 2.01 15.14 8.36
C LEU A 86 3.31 15.95 8.38
N VAL A 87 3.24 17.28 8.34
CA VAL A 87 4.41 18.20 8.41
C VAL A 87 5.19 17.99 9.70
N ARG A 88 4.51 17.79 10.83
CA ARG A 88 5.15 17.58 12.13
C ARG A 88 5.93 16.26 12.18
N ASP A 89 5.35 15.20 11.62
CA ASP A 89 5.83 13.83 11.84
C ASP A 89 6.68 13.28 10.69
N ILE A 90 6.58 13.86 9.49
CA ILE A 90 7.31 13.42 8.30
C ILE A 90 8.33 14.48 7.91
N LYS A 91 9.61 14.11 8.05
CA LYS A 91 10.71 14.95 7.58
C LYS A 91 10.61 15.09 6.06
N ASP A 92 10.84 16.29 5.57
CA ASP A 92 10.82 16.61 4.13
C ASP A 92 9.43 16.43 3.46
N PHE A 93 8.33 16.49 4.25
CA PHE A 93 6.98 16.49 3.68
C PHE A 93 6.77 17.71 2.78
N ASP A 94 6.23 17.48 1.58
CA ASP A 94 5.94 18.57 0.64
C ASP A 94 4.83 19.50 1.18
N GLN A 95 5.25 20.69 1.60
CA GLN A 95 4.34 21.70 2.14
C GLN A 95 3.68 22.55 1.06
N SER A 96 4.06 22.41 -0.21
CA SER A 96 3.52 23.20 -1.33
C SER A 96 2.07 22.82 -1.65
N VAL A 97 1.66 21.57 -1.35
CA VAL A 97 0.29 21.09 -1.60
C VAL A 97 -0.70 21.86 -0.72
N PRO A 98 -1.66 22.59 -1.30
CA PRO A 98 -2.64 23.35 -0.52
C PRO A 98 -3.54 22.45 0.31
N ALA A 99 -3.78 22.82 1.57
CA ALA A 99 -4.71 22.12 2.46
C ALA A 99 -6.15 22.62 2.26
N VAL A 100 -6.73 22.27 1.13
CA VAL A 100 -8.09 22.63 0.72
C VAL A 100 -8.85 21.37 0.29
N VAL A 101 -10.15 21.36 0.57
CA VAL A 101 -11.06 20.33 0.07
C VAL A 101 -11.50 20.72 -1.33
N ARG A 102 -11.37 19.77 -2.25
CA ARG A 102 -11.85 19.94 -3.63
C ARG A 102 -13.06 19.06 -3.85
N HIS A 103 -13.96 19.54 -4.68
CA HIS A 103 -15.12 18.73 -5.08
C HIS A 103 -14.63 17.45 -5.77
N ASP A 104 -15.21 16.34 -5.38
CA ASP A 104 -14.92 15.03 -5.99
C ASP A 104 -15.57 14.97 -7.38
N ASP A 105 -14.75 14.84 -8.42
CA ASP A 105 -15.16 14.71 -9.81
C ASP A 105 -14.73 13.36 -10.41
N GLY A 106 -14.32 12.42 -9.54
CA GLY A 106 -13.86 11.09 -9.96
C GLY A 106 -12.44 11.05 -10.52
N THR A 107 -11.67 12.16 -10.42
CA THR A 107 -10.28 12.18 -10.87
C THR A 107 -9.30 12.14 -9.69
N ILE A 108 -8.09 11.61 -9.93
CA ILE A 108 -7.03 11.63 -8.92
C ILE A 108 -6.61 13.07 -8.65
N ARG A 109 -6.69 13.49 -7.39
CA ARG A 109 -6.28 14.83 -6.97
C ARG A 109 -5.70 14.80 -5.55
N PRO A 110 -4.98 15.85 -5.12
CA PRO A 110 -4.49 15.93 -3.75
C PRO A 110 -5.65 15.83 -2.76
N THR A 111 -5.67 14.74 -2.00
CA THR A 111 -6.73 14.42 -1.02
C THR A 111 -6.12 14.11 0.33
N TYR A 112 -6.51 14.88 1.32
CA TYR A 112 -6.12 14.70 2.72
C TYR A 112 -7.07 13.70 3.38
N ILE A 113 -6.53 12.64 3.96
CA ILE A 113 -7.28 11.53 4.58
C ILE A 113 -7.00 11.53 6.07
N GLY A 114 -8.04 11.48 6.89
CA GLY A 114 -7.94 11.46 8.35
C GLY A 114 -8.67 10.28 8.98
N VAL A 115 -8.18 9.84 10.14
CA VAL A 115 -8.90 9.00 11.10
C VAL A 115 -9.15 9.83 12.33
N TRP A 116 -10.39 9.83 12.80
CA TRP A 116 -10.83 10.69 13.90
C TRP A 116 -11.38 9.83 15.04
N GLY A 117 -11.16 10.28 16.27
CA GLY A 117 -11.77 9.69 17.46
C GLY A 117 -12.11 10.79 18.46
N GLN A 118 -13.38 10.90 18.85
CA GLN A 118 -13.87 11.96 19.73
C GLN A 118 -13.39 13.35 19.28
N ASP A 119 -13.61 13.69 18.02
CA ASP A 119 -13.21 14.96 17.38
C ASP A 119 -11.69 15.26 17.36
N ARG A 120 -10.86 14.27 17.69
CA ARG A 120 -9.40 14.39 17.64
C ARG A 120 -8.84 13.58 16.49
N LEU A 121 -7.93 14.19 15.74
CA LEU A 121 -7.20 13.51 14.68
C LEU A 121 -6.26 12.44 15.27
N ILE A 122 -6.45 11.19 14.88
CA ILE A 122 -5.66 10.01 15.29
C ILE A 122 -4.60 9.67 14.25
N GLY A 123 -4.96 9.76 12.97
CA GLY A 123 -4.07 9.44 11.86
C GLY A 123 -4.34 10.31 10.65
N ALA A 124 -3.34 10.43 9.79
CA ALA A 124 -3.32 11.32 8.65
C ALA A 124 -2.63 10.68 7.45
N ALA A 125 -3.10 10.97 6.24
CA ALA A 125 -2.39 10.70 5.00
C ALA A 125 -2.65 11.80 3.97
N LEU A 126 -1.76 11.88 2.98
CA LEU A 126 -1.97 12.60 1.73
C LEU A 126 -1.78 11.63 0.57
N ILE A 127 -2.75 11.58 -0.32
CA ILE A 127 -2.67 10.93 -1.62
C ILE A 127 -2.87 11.96 -2.71
N GLN A 128 -2.13 11.84 -3.80
CA GLN A 128 -2.20 12.79 -4.92
C GLN A 128 -1.74 12.15 -6.23
N PRO A 129 -1.94 12.81 -7.41
CA PRO A 129 -1.35 12.36 -8.66
C PRO A 129 0.17 12.27 -8.56
N ALA A 130 0.77 11.24 -9.15
CA ALA A 130 2.22 11.01 -9.06
C ALA A 130 3.02 11.89 -10.04
N LEU A 131 2.68 13.18 -10.16
CA LEU A 131 3.29 14.12 -11.11
C LEU A 131 4.78 14.36 -10.85
N CYS A 132 5.23 14.31 -9.60
CA CYS A 132 6.66 14.43 -9.28
C CYS A 132 7.49 13.30 -9.92
N VAL A 133 6.90 12.10 -10.05
CA VAL A 133 7.52 10.95 -10.71
C VAL A 133 7.53 11.15 -12.22
N ALA A 134 6.44 11.66 -12.81
CA ALA A 134 6.37 12.02 -14.22
C ALA A 134 7.46 13.04 -14.62
N GLU A 135 7.60 14.12 -13.85
CA GLU A 135 8.60 15.15 -14.13
C GLU A 135 10.03 14.60 -14.02
N THR A 136 10.29 13.76 -13.00
CA THR A 136 11.59 13.10 -12.86
C THR A 136 11.87 12.19 -14.06
N LEU A 137 10.90 11.39 -14.50
CA LEU A 137 11.02 10.50 -15.63
C LEU A 137 11.28 11.28 -16.93
N ILE A 138 10.48 12.33 -17.20
CA ILE A 138 10.65 13.20 -18.38
C ILE A 138 12.05 13.82 -18.40
N TYR A 139 12.49 14.38 -17.29
CA TYR A 139 13.82 14.97 -17.16
C TYR A 139 14.94 13.95 -17.40
N ARG A 140 14.86 12.79 -16.77
CA ARG A 140 15.91 11.75 -16.83
C ARG A 140 16.00 11.05 -18.18
N THR A 141 14.88 10.94 -18.90
CA THR A 141 14.84 10.33 -20.25
C THR A 141 15.06 11.33 -21.38
N GLY A 142 15.09 12.63 -21.07
CA GLY A 142 15.17 13.69 -22.08
C GLY A 142 13.92 13.78 -22.97
N THR A 143 12.79 13.23 -22.50
CA THR A 143 11.54 13.24 -23.26
C THR A 143 10.99 14.67 -23.35
N SER A 144 10.49 15.06 -24.51
CA SER A 144 9.99 16.41 -24.76
C SER A 144 8.75 16.42 -25.67
N GLY A 145 8.18 17.61 -25.88
CA GLY A 145 7.04 17.80 -26.78
C GLY A 145 5.81 17.01 -26.37
N VAL A 146 5.11 16.45 -27.36
CA VAL A 146 3.84 15.74 -27.17
C VAL A 146 3.98 14.52 -26.23
N HIS A 147 5.08 13.80 -26.28
CA HIS A 147 5.31 12.65 -25.42
C HIS A 147 5.44 13.06 -23.93
N ALA A 148 6.10 14.17 -23.64
CA ALA A 148 6.17 14.69 -22.28
C ALA A 148 4.78 15.08 -21.75
N THR A 149 3.92 15.66 -22.59
CA THR A 149 2.54 15.99 -22.24
C THR A 149 1.75 14.70 -21.96
N GLN A 150 1.83 13.70 -22.83
CA GLN A 150 1.14 12.41 -22.64
C GLN A 150 1.61 11.67 -21.39
N ILE A 151 2.90 11.74 -21.05
CA ILE A 151 3.41 11.17 -19.78
C ILE A 151 2.77 11.88 -18.57
N ARG A 152 2.71 13.22 -18.58
CA ARG A 152 2.03 13.96 -17.50
C ARG A 152 0.56 13.59 -17.35
N GLU A 153 -0.15 13.50 -18.47
CA GLU A 153 -1.55 13.10 -18.51
C GLU A 153 -1.73 11.69 -17.95
N ALA A 154 -0.93 10.71 -18.40
CA ALA A 154 -0.99 9.35 -17.89
C ALA A 154 -0.76 9.29 -16.36
N PHE A 155 0.21 10.04 -15.83
CA PHE A 155 0.45 10.10 -14.38
C PHE A 155 -0.63 10.90 -13.62
N ALA A 156 -1.20 11.94 -14.23
CA ALA A 156 -2.26 12.73 -13.61
C ALA A 156 -3.55 11.92 -13.46
N GLU A 157 -3.88 11.10 -14.44
CA GLU A 157 -5.16 10.40 -14.53
C GLU A 157 -5.11 8.96 -14.01
N HIS A 158 -3.93 8.30 -14.08
CA HIS A 158 -3.82 6.85 -13.84
C HIS A 158 -2.76 6.46 -12.81
N ALA A 159 -2.02 7.40 -12.21
CA ALA A 159 -1.05 7.10 -11.17
C ALA A 159 -1.22 7.98 -9.94
N ALA A 160 -1.37 7.34 -8.78
CA ALA A 160 -1.39 8.01 -7.49
C ALA A 160 -0.08 7.78 -6.72
N ILE A 161 0.27 8.73 -5.86
CA ILE A 161 1.34 8.55 -4.87
C ILE A 161 0.81 8.88 -3.47
N ILE A 162 1.13 8.01 -2.51
CA ILE A 162 0.88 8.28 -1.10
C ILE A 162 2.13 8.95 -0.55
N GLU A 163 2.05 10.28 -0.35
CA GLU A 163 3.16 11.11 0.10
C GLU A 163 3.55 10.86 1.55
N GLY A 164 2.61 10.39 2.35
CA GLY A 164 2.90 10.04 3.72
C GLY A 164 1.69 9.56 4.49
N ILE A 165 2.00 8.76 5.51
CA ILE A 165 1.03 8.29 6.51
C ILE A 165 1.62 8.57 7.88
N SER A 166 0.88 9.23 8.75
CA SER A 166 1.27 9.44 10.14
C SER A 166 0.16 9.00 11.10
N ILE A 167 0.54 8.33 12.17
CA ILE A 167 -0.36 7.96 13.28
C ILE A 167 0.19 8.60 14.55
N VAL A 168 -0.68 9.31 15.26
CA VAL A 168 -0.38 9.90 16.57
C VAL A 168 0.21 8.83 17.50
N ARG A 169 1.33 9.14 18.14
CA ARG A 169 2.18 8.16 18.86
C ARG A 169 1.41 7.20 19.78
N LYS A 170 0.45 7.73 20.53
CA LYS A 170 -0.35 6.95 21.50
C LYS A 170 -1.28 5.93 20.85
N HIS A 171 -1.59 6.08 19.55
CA HIS A 171 -2.47 5.21 18.77
C HIS A 171 -1.72 4.34 17.75
N ARG A 172 -0.38 4.33 17.81
CA ARG A 172 0.42 3.44 16.96
C ARG A 172 0.22 1.98 17.38
N ARG A 173 0.29 1.08 16.40
CA ARG A 173 0.08 -0.38 16.54
C ARG A 173 -1.36 -0.82 16.82
N GLU A 174 -2.33 0.10 16.78
CA GLU A 174 -3.77 -0.19 16.86
C GLU A 174 -4.41 -0.50 15.49
N GLY A 175 -3.60 -0.60 14.42
CA GLY A 175 -4.08 -0.96 13.08
C GLY A 175 -4.50 0.22 12.20
N PHE A 176 -4.54 1.45 12.71
CA PHE A 176 -4.98 2.62 11.94
C PHE A 176 -4.15 2.91 10.69
N GLY A 177 -2.84 2.67 10.73
CA GLY A 177 -2.00 2.80 9.54
C GLY A 177 -2.42 1.87 8.41
N SER A 178 -2.78 0.62 8.73
CA SER A 178 -3.29 -0.34 7.74
C SER A 178 -4.66 0.05 7.21
N GLN A 179 -5.53 0.60 8.05
CA GLN A 179 -6.85 1.08 7.63
C GLN A 179 -6.72 2.29 6.68
N ILE A 180 -5.86 3.27 7.01
CA ILE A 180 -5.59 4.41 6.14
C ILE A 180 -5.02 3.94 4.80
N LYS A 181 -4.06 3.01 4.83
CA LYS A 181 -3.45 2.47 3.60
C LYS A 181 -4.48 1.81 2.70
N ALA A 182 -5.34 0.96 3.28
CA ALA A 182 -6.42 0.31 2.55
C ALA A 182 -7.43 1.31 1.98
N PHE A 183 -7.75 2.37 2.73
CA PHE A 183 -8.60 3.45 2.24
C PHE A 183 -7.95 4.18 1.06
N CYS A 184 -6.66 4.54 1.15
CA CYS A 184 -5.92 5.15 0.05
C CYS A 184 -5.94 4.28 -1.21
N ASP A 185 -5.76 2.96 -1.05
CA ASP A 185 -5.77 2.01 -2.17
C ASP A 185 -7.14 1.96 -2.86
N SER A 186 -8.22 1.86 -2.07
CA SER A 186 -9.59 1.88 -2.62
C SER A 186 -9.91 3.22 -3.26
N TRP A 187 -9.60 4.32 -2.58
CA TRP A 187 -9.83 5.65 -3.11
C TRP A 187 -9.13 5.88 -4.45
N ALA A 188 -7.85 5.48 -4.56
CA ALA A 188 -7.11 5.60 -5.80
C ALA A 188 -7.74 4.76 -6.94
N ALA A 189 -8.14 3.52 -6.65
CA ALA A 189 -8.79 2.65 -7.62
C ALA A 189 -10.14 3.22 -8.10
N ASP A 190 -10.93 3.76 -7.17
CA ASP A 190 -12.23 4.37 -7.48
C ASP A 190 -12.09 5.65 -8.32
N HIS A 191 -10.91 6.30 -8.29
CA HIS A 191 -10.56 7.49 -9.08
C HIS A 191 -9.71 7.19 -10.32
N GLY A 192 -9.69 5.93 -10.78
CA GLY A 192 -9.08 5.54 -12.05
C GLY A 192 -7.58 5.24 -11.99
N ALA A 193 -6.98 5.16 -10.82
CA ALA A 193 -5.57 4.77 -10.73
C ALA A 193 -5.34 3.33 -11.20
N GLU A 194 -4.33 3.13 -12.02
CA GLU A 194 -3.77 1.84 -12.39
C GLU A 194 -2.52 1.52 -11.55
N LEU A 195 -1.86 2.56 -11.07
CA LEU A 195 -0.61 2.49 -10.31
C LEU A 195 -0.70 3.33 -9.05
N ILE A 196 -0.31 2.73 -7.92
CA ILE A 196 -0.10 3.46 -6.66
C ILE A 196 1.36 3.33 -6.26
N LEU A 197 1.99 4.49 -6.04
CA LEU A 197 3.37 4.60 -5.58
C LEU A 197 3.41 5.01 -4.10
N SER A 198 4.48 4.64 -3.42
CA SER A 198 4.79 5.06 -2.06
C SER A 198 6.30 5.03 -1.83
N ILE A 199 6.77 5.82 -0.87
CA ILE A 199 8.18 5.90 -0.53
C ILE A 199 8.33 5.62 0.96
N PRO A 200 8.43 4.34 1.39
CA PRO A 200 8.74 4.01 2.77
C PRO A 200 10.14 4.54 3.15
N THR A 201 10.20 5.30 4.24
CA THR A 201 11.43 5.94 4.74
C THR A 201 11.97 5.29 6.02
N ASN A 202 11.30 4.24 6.50
CA ASN A 202 11.71 3.49 7.70
C ASN A 202 11.10 2.09 7.66
N GLU A 203 11.58 1.22 8.54
CA GLU A 203 11.16 -0.18 8.62
C GLU A 203 9.65 -0.35 8.86
N GLY A 204 9.05 0.48 9.71
CA GLY A 204 7.61 0.43 9.96
C GLY A 204 6.78 0.75 8.71
N ALA A 205 7.21 1.73 7.92
CA ALA A 205 6.59 2.08 6.65
C ALA A 205 6.81 0.98 5.60
N ARG A 206 7.99 0.34 5.56
CA ARG A 206 8.27 -0.81 4.69
C ARG A 206 7.30 -1.95 4.98
N LEU A 207 7.23 -2.39 6.23
CA LEU A 207 6.33 -3.48 6.66
C LEU A 207 4.84 -3.15 6.41
N LEU A 208 4.45 -1.88 6.57
CA LEU A 208 3.09 -1.44 6.26
C LEU A 208 2.77 -1.62 4.77
N ASN A 209 3.71 -1.23 3.89
CA ASN A 209 3.54 -1.41 2.44
C ASN A 209 3.49 -2.88 2.05
N GLU A 210 4.39 -3.72 2.54
CA GLU A 210 4.40 -5.17 2.27
C GLU A 210 3.09 -5.83 2.72
N LYS A 211 2.62 -5.52 3.93
CA LYS A 211 1.35 -6.03 4.46
C LYS A 211 0.14 -5.58 3.62
N ALA A 212 0.21 -4.41 3.00
CA ALA A 212 -0.83 -3.89 2.11
C ALA A 212 -0.73 -4.44 0.68
N GLY A 213 0.21 -5.36 0.40
CA GLY A 213 0.40 -6.00 -0.90
C GLY A 213 1.17 -5.16 -1.91
N TYR A 214 1.97 -4.21 -1.45
CA TYR A 214 2.91 -3.48 -2.29
C TYR A 214 4.17 -4.29 -2.52
N THR A 215 4.69 -4.22 -3.74
CA THR A 215 6.07 -4.65 -4.02
C THR A 215 7.01 -3.54 -3.54
N VAL A 216 7.84 -3.85 -2.57
CA VAL A 216 8.89 -2.95 -2.08
C VAL A 216 10.19 -3.26 -2.83
N VAL A 217 10.75 -2.25 -3.48
CA VAL A 217 12.03 -2.39 -4.20
C VAL A 217 13.15 -2.51 -3.18
N PRO A 218 13.99 -3.54 -3.25
CA PRO A 218 15.12 -3.70 -2.32
C PRO A 218 16.13 -2.56 -2.45
N PRO A 219 17.00 -2.34 -1.43
CA PRO A 219 17.95 -1.22 -1.44
C PRO A 219 18.93 -1.20 -2.62
N ASP A 220 19.27 -2.37 -3.16
CA ASP A 220 20.12 -2.60 -4.33
C ASP A 220 19.33 -2.70 -5.64
N GLY A 221 18.01 -2.54 -5.57
CA GLY A 221 17.11 -2.66 -6.70
C GLY A 221 16.79 -1.32 -7.36
N TYR A 222 16.31 -1.43 -8.59
CA TYR A 222 15.84 -0.30 -9.39
C TYR A 222 14.37 -0.50 -9.72
N LEU A 223 13.55 0.52 -9.50
CA LEU A 223 12.20 0.58 -10.02
C LEU A 223 12.27 0.90 -11.51
N THR A 224 11.71 0.04 -12.35
CA THR A 224 11.56 0.31 -13.78
C THR A 224 10.14 0.76 -14.07
N ILE A 225 10.01 1.86 -14.80
CA ILE A 225 8.73 2.41 -15.22
C ILE A 225 8.76 2.55 -16.74
N LYS A 226 7.73 2.01 -17.40
CA LYS A 226 7.44 2.25 -18.82
C LYS A 226 6.05 2.82 -18.93
N VAL A 227 5.92 3.93 -19.65
CA VAL A 227 4.64 4.60 -19.90
C VAL A 227 4.27 4.41 -21.37
N PHE A 228 3.01 4.12 -21.61
CA PHE A 228 2.45 3.84 -22.94
C PHE A 228 1.33 4.82 -23.24
N ASP A 229 1.17 5.14 -24.52
CA ASP A 229 -0.01 5.83 -25.02
C ASP A 229 -1.24 4.90 -25.11
N ALA A 230 -2.38 5.46 -25.50
CA ALA A 230 -3.63 4.70 -25.68
C ALA A 230 -3.54 3.62 -26.78
N GLN A 231 -2.53 3.70 -27.66
CA GLN A 231 -2.26 2.73 -28.72
C GLN A 231 -1.24 1.67 -28.29
N GLY A 232 -0.75 1.75 -27.04
CA GLY A 232 0.23 0.82 -26.49
C GLY A 232 1.67 1.06 -26.97
N GLN A 233 1.97 2.26 -27.49
CA GLN A 233 3.33 2.62 -27.88
C GLN A 233 4.08 3.23 -26.70
N PRO A 234 5.37 2.90 -26.49
CA PRO A 234 6.14 3.47 -25.40
C PRO A 234 6.42 4.96 -25.65
N LEU A 235 6.17 5.79 -24.64
CA LEU A 235 6.34 7.25 -24.71
C LEU A 235 7.76 7.73 -24.41
N HIS A 236 8.63 6.85 -23.92
CA HIS A 236 10.02 7.18 -23.58
C HIS A 236 10.94 5.96 -23.67
N ILE A 237 12.24 6.20 -23.66
CA ILE A 237 13.25 5.14 -23.55
C ILE A 237 13.16 4.42 -22.20
N PRO A 238 13.66 3.17 -22.08
CA PRO A 238 13.68 2.47 -20.81
C PRO A 238 14.32 3.30 -19.69
N TYR A 239 13.62 3.42 -18.58
CA TYR A 239 14.06 4.16 -17.41
C TYR A 239 14.00 3.28 -16.16
N ALA A 240 15.05 3.37 -15.35
CA ALA A 240 15.15 2.71 -14.07
C ALA A 240 15.59 3.72 -13.01
N ASP A 241 14.89 3.79 -11.90
CA ASP A 241 15.19 4.68 -10.78
C ASP A 241 15.57 3.88 -9.54
N GLN A 242 16.70 4.26 -8.97
CA GLN A 242 17.14 3.77 -7.67
C GLN A 242 17.00 4.92 -6.66
N ARG A 243 16.25 4.70 -5.60
CA ARG A 243 16.31 5.59 -4.45
C ARG A 243 17.63 5.35 -3.74
N THR A 244 18.63 6.16 -4.10
CA THR A 244 19.97 6.06 -3.54
C THR A 244 19.97 6.30 -2.04
N GLN A 245 20.85 5.61 -1.36
CA GLN A 245 21.05 5.58 0.09
C GLN A 245 21.46 6.94 0.71
N ASP A 246 21.68 7.98 -0.09
CA ASP A 246 22.03 9.32 0.39
C ASP A 246 20.98 9.94 1.34
N ARG A 247 19.79 9.37 1.42
CA ARG A 247 18.72 9.75 2.36
C ARG A 247 18.32 8.64 3.33
N GLY A 248 19.18 7.65 3.57
CA GLY A 248 18.91 6.56 4.51
C GLY A 248 18.10 5.41 3.90
N THR A 249 17.01 5.00 4.56
CA THR A 249 16.22 3.80 4.23
C THR A 249 15.08 4.04 3.23
N SER A 250 15.13 5.12 2.44
CA SER A 250 14.10 5.40 1.44
C SER A 250 14.15 4.36 0.32
N MET A 251 13.01 3.74 0.03
CA MET A 251 12.83 2.74 -1.01
C MET A 251 11.62 3.11 -1.86
N TRP A 252 11.54 2.56 -3.07
CA TRP A 252 10.30 2.56 -3.82
C TRP A 252 9.38 1.44 -3.31
N ALA A 253 8.10 1.72 -3.24
CA ALA A 253 7.06 0.72 -3.13
C ALA A 253 5.95 1.02 -4.15
N TYR A 254 5.43 -0.01 -4.81
CA TYR A 254 4.37 0.16 -5.79
C TYR A 254 3.33 -0.94 -5.70
N LYS A 255 2.12 -0.63 -6.15
CA LYS A 255 1.03 -1.56 -6.30
C LYS A 255 0.29 -1.25 -7.60
N LEU A 256 0.06 -2.27 -8.41
CA LEU A 256 -0.85 -2.17 -9.55
C LEU A 256 -2.27 -2.41 -9.04
N VAL A 257 -3.20 -1.56 -9.46
CA VAL A 257 -4.61 -1.63 -9.09
C VAL A 257 -5.46 -1.72 -10.36
N GLY A 258 -6.64 -2.31 -10.24
CA GLY A 258 -7.50 -2.56 -11.41
C GLY A 258 -7.20 -3.89 -12.11
N GLN A 259 -8.07 -4.25 -13.07
CA GLN A 259 -7.99 -5.53 -13.78
C GLN A 259 -6.98 -5.53 -14.95
N ARG A 260 -6.66 -4.36 -15.50
CA ARG A 260 -5.72 -4.18 -16.61
C ARG A 260 -5.02 -2.85 -16.48
N THR A 261 -3.70 -2.88 -16.46
CA THR A 261 -2.89 -1.67 -16.60
C THR A 261 -2.64 -1.42 -18.08
N GLN A 262 -3.13 -0.29 -18.59
CA GLN A 262 -2.96 0.11 -19.99
C GLN A 262 -1.77 1.04 -20.16
N HIS A 263 -1.59 1.97 -19.22
CA HIS A 263 -0.64 3.06 -19.34
C HIS A 263 0.72 2.75 -18.71
N PHE A 264 0.81 1.75 -17.81
CA PHE A 264 2.04 1.47 -17.07
C PHE A 264 2.46 0.01 -17.14
N LYS A 265 3.79 -0.21 -17.35
CA LYS A 265 4.47 -1.46 -17.00
C LYS A 265 5.55 -1.16 -15.99
N ILE A 266 5.46 -1.80 -14.83
CA ILE A 266 6.35 -1.60 -13.69
C ILE A 266 7.09 -2.90 -13.40
N GLY A 267 8.35 -2.79 -13.03
CA GLY A 267 9.16 -3.92 -12.63
C GLY A 267 10.28 -3.53 -11.67
N VAL A 268 10.99 -4.53 -11.18
CA VAL A 268 12.17 -4.35 -10.35
C VAL A 268 13.36 -5.01 -11.07
N LEU A 269 14.46 -4.27 -11.19
CA LEU A 269 15.75 -4.80 -11.59
C LEU A 269 16.61 -4.91 -10.34
N THR A 270 17.22 -6.06 -10.10
CA THR A 270 18.25 -6.27 -9.09
C THR A 270 19.60 -6.39 -9.77
N ALA A 271 20.63 -5.81 -9.16
CA ALA A 271 22.00 -6.06 -9.59
C ALA A 271 22.31 -7.55 -9.33
N SER A 272 22.68 -8.29 -10.36
CA SER A 272 23.11 -9.70 -10.27
C SER A 272 24.61 -9.77 -9.98
#